data_2f2acb55735c75818dbf215c12484235
#
_entry.id   2f2acb55735c75818dbf215c12484235
#
_cell.length_a   1.000
_cell.length_b   1.000
_cell.length_c   1.000
_cell.angle_alpha   90.00
_cell.angle_beta   90.00
_cell.angle_gamma   90.00
#
_symmetry.space_group_name_H-M   'P 1'
#
loop_
_entity.id
_entity.type
_entity.pdbx_description
1 polymer ?
#
loop_
_entity_poly.entity_id
_entity_poly.type
_entity_poly.pdbx_seq_one_letter_code
_entity_poly.pdbx_strand_id
1 'polypeptide(L)'
;MSLTFQIDALKHEVFSIIHSYRELMAFDKLKKIYLLHANLDGFYRLPFKAIFEIEKIYPASYKLVIDYRNWFIKEIHKLLLTVKATATVEDAHMFLFVIDGAMVQLLGTNNTDERDVLLNYFLSRV
;
A
#
# COMPACT_ATOMS: atom_id res chain seq x y z
N MET A 1 -2.60 -11.20 -16.59
CA MET A 1 -3.53 -11.21 -15.46
C MET A 1 -4.36 -9.93 -15.47
N SER A 2 -5.64 -10.05 -15.11
CA SER A 2 -6.53 -8.89 -15.09
C SER A 2 -6.26 -7.97 -13.89
N LEU A 3 -6.68 -6.73 -14.03
CA LEU A 3 -6.60 -5.76 -12.94
C LEU A 3 -7.41 -6.24 -11.72
N THR A 4 -8.59 -6.80 -11.94
CA THR A 4 -9.43 -7.34 -10.87
C THR A 4 -8.71 -8.44 -10.10
N PHE A 5 -8.03 -9.35 -10.79
CA PHE A 5 -7.25 -10.40 -10.15
C PHE A 5 -6.14 -9.83 -9.27
N GLN A 6 -5.42 -8.82 -9.77
CA GLN A 6 -4.34 -8.20 -9.01
C GLN A 6 -4.87 -7.55 -7.74
N ILE A 7 -5.98 -6.82 -7.84
CA ILE A 7 -6.62 -6.15 -6.70
C ILE A 7 -7.13 -7.18 -5.69
N ASP A 8 -7.77 -8.24 -6.14
CA ASP A 8 -8.28 -9.28 -5.23
C ASP A 8 -7.13 -9.99 -4.51
N ALA A 9 -6.03 -10.25 -5.21
CA ALA A 9 -4.84 -10.83 -4.59
C ALA A 9 -4.25 -9.90 -3.53
N LEU A 10 -4.17 -8.61 -3.81
CA LEU A 10 -3.70 -7.62 -2.83
C LEU A 10 -4.57 -7.60 -1.58
N LYS A 11 -5.89 -7.54 -1.76
CA LYS A 11 -6.82 -7.54 -0.62
C LYS A 11 -6.65 -8.79 0.24
N HIS A 12 -6.55 -9.95 -0.40
CA HIS A 12 -6.35 -11.21 0.30
C HIS A 12 -5.06 -11.20 1.13
N GLU A 13 -3.96 -10.75 0.52
CA GLU A 13 -2.66 -10.72 1.20
C GLU A 13 -2.63 -9.69 2.34
N VAL A 14 -3.20 -8.50 2.12
CA VAL A 14 -3.28 -7.48 3.18
C VAL A 14 -4.10 -8.00 4.35
N PHE A 15 -5.26 -8.58 4.07
CA PHE A 15 -6.11 -9.16 5.10
C PHE A 15 -5.38 -10.25 5.87
N SER A 16 -4.67 -11.13 5.16
CA SER A 16 -3.90 -12.22 5.75
C SER A 16 -2.81 -11.69 6.68
N ILE A 17 -2.06 -10.67 6.25
CA ILE A 17 -1.01 -10.06 7.07
C ILE A 17 -1.61 -9.47 8.36
N ILE A 18 -2.72 -8.76 8.25
CA ILE A 18 -3.34 -8.09 9.40
C ILE A 18 -3.89 -9.11 10.40
N HIS A 19 -4.54 -10.18 9.93
CA HIS A 19 -5.33 -11.07 10.78
C HIS A 19 -4.70 -12.42 11.09
N SER A 20 -3.74 -12.90 10.28
CA SER A 20 -3.17 -14.24 10.45
C SER A 20 -1.86 -14.26 11.23
N TYR A 21 -1.13 -13.15 11.27
CA TYR A 21 0.16 -13.07 11.96
C TYR A 21 -0.03 -12.43 13.33
N ARG A 22 -0.68 -13.15 14.24
CA ARG A 22 -1.03 -12.62 15.58
C ARG A 22 0.17 -12.23 16.42
N GLU A 23 1.31 -12.89 16.21
CA GLU A 23 2.52 -12.66 16.99
C GLU A 23 3.32 -11.48 16.48
N LEU A 24 3.01 -10.98 15.27
CA LEU A 24 3.71 -9.84 14.71
C LEU A 24 3.21 -8.55 15.33
N MET A 25 4.13 -7.69 15.67
CA MET A 25 3.80 -6.32 16.06
C MET A 25 3.27 -5.53 14.87
N ALA A 26 2.50 -4.48 15.14
CA ALA A 26 1.90 -3.67 14.08
C ALA A 26 2.95 -3.09 13.12
N PHE A 27 4.12 -2.70 13.61
CA PHE A 27 5.20 -2.21 12.75
C PHE A 27 5.68 -3.27 11.76
N ASP A 28 5.79 -4.51 12.19
CA ASP A 28 6.19 -5.60 11.30
C ASP A 28 5.11 -5.88 10.26
N LYS A 29 3.84 -5.78 10.64
CA LYS A 29 2.72 -5.89 9.69
C LYS A 29 2.77 -4.77 8.66
N LEU A 30 3.01 -3.53 9.09
CA LEU A 30 3.15 -2.39 8.19
C LEU A 30 4.30 -2.59 7.20
N LYS A 31 5.45 -3.09 7.67
CA LYS A 31 6.59 -3.39 6.79
C LYS A 31 6.25 -4.45 5.76
N LYS A 32 5.55 -5.52 6.17
CA LYS A 32 5.15 -6.58 5.24
C LYS A 32 4.16 -6.05 4.20
N ILE A 33 3.20 -5.25 4.61
CA ILE A 33 2.23 -4.62 3.70
C ILE A 33 2.94 -3.68 2.74
N TYR A 34 3.88 -2.88 3.23
CA TYR A 34 4.70 -2.02 2.39
C TYR A 34 5.44 -2.81 1.32
N LEU A 35 6.14 -3.88 1.71
CA LEU A 35 6.93 -4.69 0.77
C LEU A 35 6.05 -5.44 -0.23
N LEU A 36 4.84 -5.79 0.15
CA LEU A 36 3.85 -6.37 -0.75
C LEU A 36 3.53 -5.42 -1.91
N HIS A 37 3.44 -4.12 -1.64
CA HIS A 37 3.08 -3.10 -2.63
C HIS A 37 4.29 -2.50 -3.34
N ALA A 38 5.35 -2.17 -2.61
CA ALA A 38 6.53 -1.50 -3.14
C ALA A 38 7.46 -2.50 -3.84
N ASN A 39 6.97 -3.11 -4.89
CA ASN A 39 7.62 -4.18 -5.62
C ASN A 39 7.20 -4.12 -7.08
N LEU A 40 8.15 -3.90 -7.99
CA LEU A 40 7.85 -3.79 -9.42
C LEU A 40 7.30 -5.10 -10.03
N ASP A 41 7.60 -6.24 -9.41
CA ASP A 41 7.11 -7.54 -9.87
C ASP A 41 5.87 -8.01 -9.12
N GLY A 42 5.37 -7.20 -8.19
CA GLY A 42 4.24 -7.55 -7.34
C GLY A 42 2.88 -7.18 -7.92
N PHE A 43 1.85 -7.49 -7.15
CA PHE A 43 0.46 -7.29 -7.57
C PHE A 43 0.04 -5.83 -7.67
N TYR A 44 0.76 -4.90 -7.02
CA TYR A 44 0.39 -3.49 -7.03
C TYR A 44 0.88 -2.73 -8.26
N ARG A 45 1.78 -3.32 -9.06
CA ARG A 45 2.33 -2.64 -10.23
C ARG A 45 1.24 -2.20 -11.22
N LEU A 46 0.35 -3.11 -11.58
CA LEU A 46 -0.72 -2.79 -12.52
C LEU A 46 -1.74 -1.80 -11.95
N PRO A 47 -2.25 -1.98 -10.71
CA PRO A 47 -3.08 -0.95 -10.09
C PRO A 47 -2.42 0.41 -10.02
N PHE A 48 -1.13 0.46 -9.68
CA PHE A 48 -0.39 1.72 -9.62
C PHE A 48 -0.34 2.42 -10.98
N LYS A 49 -0.02 1.69 -12.04
CA LYS A 49 -0.03 2.25 -13.40
C LYS A 49 -1.41 2.74 -13.80
N ALA A 50 -2.45 2.04 -13.41
CA ALA A 50 -3.82 2.40 -13.78
C ALA A 50 -4.23 3.78 -13.29
N ILE A 51 -3.70 4.23 -12.16
CA ILE A 51 -4.01 5.56 -11.61
C ILE A 51 -3.52 6.65 -12.53
N PHE A 52 -2.34 6.47 -13.13
CA PHE A 52 -1.70 7.52 -13.93
C PHE A 52 -2.01 7.44 -15.42
N GLU A 53 -2.36 6.26 -15.94
CA GLU A 53 -2.45 6.03 -17.38
C GLU A 53 -3.86 5.74 -17.89
N ILE A 54 -4.75 5.21 -17.04
CA ILE A 54 -6.00 4.59 -17.50
C ILE A 54 -7.23 5.46 -17.20
N GLU A 55 -7.14 6.43 -16.32
CA GLU A 55 -8.30 7.22 -15.87
C GLU A 55 -9.18 7.71 -17.00
N LYS A 56 -8.57 8.28 -18.06
CA LYS A 56 -9.31 8.89 -19.17
C LYS A 56 -9.79 7.89 -20.19
N ILE A 57 -9.12 6.74 -20.29
CA ILE A 57 -9.38 5.74 -21.33
C ILE A 57 -10.29 4.63 -20.79
N TYR A 58 -10.08 4.24 -19.54
CA TYR A 58 -10.81 3.13 -18.91
C TYR A 58 -11.32 3.56 -17.54
N PRO A 59 -12.41 4.35 -17.49
CA PRO A 59 -12.94 4.86 -16.19
C PRO A 59 -13.31 3.76 -15.19
N ALA A 60 -13.82 2.61 -15.69
CA ALA A 60 -14.17 1.49 -14.81
C ALA A 60 -12.94 0.89 -14.13
N SER A 61 -11.83 0.77 -14.85
CA SER A 61 -10.57 0.28 -14.28
C SER A 61 -10.00 1.25 -13.25
N TYR A 62 -10.07 2.54 -13.55
CA TYR A 62 -9.65 3.58 -12.61
C TYR A 62 -10.46 3.49 -11.31
N LYS A 63 -11.78 3.33 -11.42
CA LYS A 63 -12.66 3.20 -10.26
C LYS A 63 -12.30 2.00 -9.40
N LEU A 64 -11.97 0.86 -10.01
CA LEU A 64 -11.54 -0.34 -9.27
C LEU A 64 -10.33 -0.04 -8.38
N VAL A 65 -9.36 0.70 -8.92
CA VAL A 65 -8.15 1.06 -8.16
C VAL A 65 -8.47 2.04 -7.04
N ILE A 66 -9.29 3.05 -7.31
CA ILE A 66 -9.70 4.02 -6.29
C ILE A 66 -10.45 3.32 -5.16
N ASP A 67 -11.35 2.40 -5.48
CA ASP A 67 -12.09 1.63 -4.47
C ASP A 67 -11.12 0.78 -3.62
N TYR A 68 -10.10 0.18 -4.24
CA TYR A 68 -9.06 -0.56 -3.52
C TYR A 68 -8.29 0.37 -2.57
N ARG A 69 -7.86 1.53 -3.06
CA ARG A 69 -7.09 2.47 -2.26
C ARG A 69 -7.89 2.98 -1.07
N ASN A 70 -9.19 3.25 -1.25
CA ASN A 70 -10.06 3.66 -0.15
C ASN A 70 -10.23 2.55 0.88
N TRP A 71 -10.39 1.31 0.44
CA TRP A 71 -10.43 0.15 1.32
C TRP A 71 -9.12 0.01 2.10
N PHE A 72 -7.99 0.13 1.40
CA PHE A 72 -6.65 0.01 1.99
C PHE A 72 -6.45 1.04 3.11
N ILE A 73 -6.81 2.29 2.86
CA ILE A 73 -6.69 3.36 3.85
C ILE A 73 -7.47 3.03 5.11
N LYS A 74 -8.68 2.50 4.98
CA LYS A 74 -9.49 2.11 6.14
C LYS A 74 -8.83 0.99 6.94
N GLU A 75 -8.29 -0.01 6.26
CA GLU A 75 -7.62 -1.13 6.93
C GLU A 75 -6.34 -0.68 7.63
N ILE A 76 -5.56 0.19 7.00
CA ILE A 76 -4.34 0.73 7.62
C ILE A 76 -4.68 1.61 8.81
N HIS A 77 -5.74 2.43 8.73
CA HIS A 77 -6.18 3.24 9.86
C HIS A 77 -6.52 2.36 11.07
N LYS A 78 -7.25 1.27 10.86
CA LYS A 78 -7.55 0.33 11.93
C LYS A 78 -6.27 -0.25 12.56
N LEU A 79 -5.30 -0.61 11.72
CA LEU A 79 -4.03 -1.15 12.21
C LEU A 79 -3.25 -0.09 13.01
N LEU A 80 -3.19 1.14 12.54
CA LEU A 80 -2.51 2.23 13.24
C LEU A 80 -3.15 2.53 14.59
N LEU A 81 -4.47 2.39 14.70
CA LEU A 81 -5.17 2.60 15.97
C LEU A 81 -4.77 1.57 17.03
N THR A 82 -4.27 0.40 16.64
CA THR A 82 -3.75 -0.58 17.60
C THR A 82 -2.41 -0.16 18.20
N VAL A 83 -1.70 0.76 17.55
CA VAL A 83 -0.40 1.27 18.03
C VAL A 83 -0.58 2.58 18.79
N LYS A 84 -1.45 3.45 18.28
CA LYS A 84 -1.60 4.82 18.77
C LYS A 84 -3.07 5.22 18.67
N ALA A 85 -3.70 5.40 19.83
CA ALA A 85 -5.13 5.69 19.90
C ALA A 85 -5.52 7.00 19.19
N THR A 86 -4.56 7.91 19.00
CA THR A 86 -4.77 9.19 18.31
C THR A 86 -4.48 9.16 16.83
N ALA A 87 -4.18 7.97 16.27
CA ALA A 87 -3.93 7.82 14.84
C ALA A 87 -5.13 8.30 14.02
N THR A 88 -4.86 9.02 12.94
CA THR A 88 -5.89 9.60 12.09
C THR A 88 -5.95 8.92 10.73
N VAL A 89 -7.02 9.19 9.99
CA VAL A 89 -7.15 8.75 8.60
C VAL A 89 -6.01 9.32 7.75
N GLU A 90 -5.58 10.54 8.05
CA GLU A 90 -4.46 11.18 7.35
C GLU A 90 -3.15 10.40 7.53
N ASP A 91 -2.94 9.79 8.70
CA ASP A 91 -1.77 8.93 8.91
C ASP A 91 -1.81 7.72 7.96
N ALA A 92 -2.98 7.15 7.74
CA ALA A 92 -3.15 6.04 6.80
C ALA A 92 -2.94 6.50 5.35
N HIS A 93 -3.41 7.70 4.99
CA HIS A 93 -3.11 8.30 3.68
C HIS A 93 -1.61 8.47 3.47
N MET A 94 -0.90 8.94 4.50
CA MET A 94 0.55 9.10 4.44
C MET A 94 1.25 7.78 4.17
N PHE A 95 0.80 6.70 4.79
CA PHE A 95 1.38 5.37 4.55
C PHE A 95 1.19 4.97 3.07
N LEU A 96 0.01 5.18 2.51
CA LEU A 96 -0.23 4.88 1.09
C LEU A 96 0.66 5.74 0.19
N PHE A 97 0.85 7.02 0.52
CA PHE A 97 1.73 7.89 -0.27
C PHE A 97 3.20 7.48 -0.16
N VAL A 98 3.62 6.92 0.98
CA VAL A 98 4.95 6.33 1.12
C VAL A 98 5.12 5.17 0.14
N ILE A 99 4.10 4.32 0.00
CA ILE A 99 4.09 3.22 -0.98
C ILE A 99 4.18 3.78 -2.41
N ASP A 100 3.34 4.77 -2.74
CA ASP A 100 3.33 5.37 -4.07
C ASP A 100 4.70 6.00 -4.40
N GLY A 101 5.29 6.72 -3.45
CA GLY A 101 6.62 7.29 -3.60
C GLY A 101 7.69 6.23 -3.81
N ALA A 102 7.58 5.11 -3.10
CA ALA A 102 8.50 3.98 -3.27
C ALA A 102 8.40 3.39 -4.68
N MET A 103 7.17 3.26 -5.21
CA MET A 103 6.98 2.75 -6.58
C MET A 103 7.57 3.70 -7.62
N VAL A 104 7.39 5.01 -7.45
CA VAL A 104 8.00 6.01 -8.32
C VAL A 104 9.52 5.89 -8.27
N GLN A 105 10.08 5.74 -7.08
CA GLN A 105 11.53 5.60 -6.91
C GLN A 105 12.06 4.35 -7.62
N LEU A 106 11.38 3.21 -7.46
CA LEU A 106 11.78 1.97 -8.12
C LEU A 106 11.73 2.08 -9.64
N LEU A 107 10.71 2.75 -10.19
CA LEU A 107 10.60 2.96 -11.63
C LEU A 107 11.72 3.87 -12.15
N GLY A 108 12.19 4.82 -11.33
CA GLY A 108 13.25 5.73 -11.73
C GLY A 108 14.66 5.14 -11.62
N THR A 109 14.98 4.54 -10.48
CA THR A 109 16.36 4.13 -10.17
C THR A 109 16.51 2.64 -9.90
N ASN A 110 15.42 1.94 -9.59
CA ASN A 110 15.43 0.55 -9.12
C ASN A 110 16.36 0.34 -7.90
N ASN A 111 16.50 1.35 -7.06
CA ASN A 111 17.36 1.33 -5.87
C ASN A 111 16.51 1.11 -4.62
N THR A 112 16.67 -0.06 -3.99
CA THR A 112 15.87 -0.43 -2.82
C THR A 112 16.22 0.36 -1.58
N ASP A 113 17.45 0.84 -1.44
CA ASP A 113 17.85 1.65 -0.29
C ASP A 113 17.15 3.01 -0.30
N GLU A 114 17.10 3.65 -1.47
CA GLU A 114 16.36 4.90 -1.64
C GLU A 114 14.85 4.70 -1.49
N ARG A 115 14.35 3.54 -1.94
CA ARG A 115 12.93 3.19 -1.81
C ARG A 115 12.47 3.28 -0.36
N ASP A 116 13.27 2.79 0.58
CA ASP A 116 12.83 2.56 1.96
C ASP A 116 13.04 3.78 2.88
N VAL A 117 13.62 4.86 2.38
CA VAL A 117 13.89 6.05 3.19
C VAL A 117 12.61 6.64 3.79
N LEU A 118 11.56 6.79 2.98
CA LEU A 118 10.29 7.36 3.45
C LEU A 118 9.56 6.42 4.40
N LEU A 119 9.66 5.10 4.19
CA LEU A 119 9.08 4.14 5.12
C LEU A 119 9.71 4.28 6.51
N ASN A 120 11.02 4.33 6.57
CA ASN A 120 11.73 4.44 7.84
C ASN A 120 11.37 5.75 8.56
N TYR A 121 11.27 6.84 7.81
CA TYR A 121 10.82 8.12 8.35
C TYR A 121 9.40 8.03 8.93
N PHE A 122 8.49 7.43 8.15
CA PHE A 122 7.10 7.25 8.60
C PHE A 122 7.03 6.43 9.89
N LEU A 123 7.72 5.29 9.94
CA LEU A 123 7.70 4.42 11.11
C LEU A 123 8.28 5.07 12.35
N SER A 124 9.21 6.00 12.18
CA SER A 124 9.79 6.73 13.30
C SER A 124 8.82 7.71 13.95
N ARG A 125 7.72 8.04 13.27
CA ARG A 125 6.73 9.03 13.71
C ARG A 125 5.44 8.41 14.26
N VAL A 126 5.27 7.13 14.10
CA VAL A 126 4.04 6.43 14.51
C VAL A 126 4.09 5.95 15.96
#